data_a856dfe65ddb99468e2fc14235b28803
#
_entry.id   a856dfe65ddb99468e2fc14235b28803
#
_cell.length_a   1.000
_cell.length_b   1.000
_cell.length_c   1.000
_cell.angle_alpha   90.00
_cell.angle_beta   90.00
_cell.angle_gamma   90.00
#
_symmetry.space_group_name_H-M   'P 1'
#
loop_
_entity.id
_entity.type
_entity.pdbx_description
1 polymer ?
#
loop_
_entity_poly.entity_id
_entity_poly.type
_entity_poly.pdbx_seq_one_letter_code
_entity_poly.pdbx_strand_id
1 'polypeptide(L)'
;MSYLNRDDRREVILQAAMRVALAEGFSAMTVRRIASEAGVATGQVHHHFISSNELKSQAFIRLIDELLEVELVPETAPWREQLFAMLGSDEGGLEPYIHLWREALLLANKDPEIKGAYLLTMEMWHVKVVRIIEQGVAAGEFTLHDPAADIAWRLIAMVCGMDGICVLGMPDVDEAAFKRHLTRMIEKELR
;
A
#
# COMPACT_ATOMS: atom_id res chain seq x y z
N MET A 1 -28.81 -14.02 -19.12
CA MET A 1 -27.55 -14.06 -18.33
C MET A 1 -26.39 -13.98 -19.31
N SER A 2 -25.66 -12.87 -19.33
CA SER A 2 -24.46 -12.75 -20.16
C SER A 2 -23.41 -13.75 -19.65
N TYR A 3 -22.93 -14.63 -20.52
CA TYR A 3 -21.89 -15.59 -20.20
C TYR A 3 -20.58 -14.79 -20.12
N LEU A 4 -20.11 -14.51 -18.89
CA LEU A 4 -18.83 -13.85 -18.68
C LEU A 4 -17.71 -14.73 -19.31
N ASN A 5 -16.83 -14.12 -20.07
CA ASN A 5 -15.66 -14.80 -20.61
C ASN A 5 -14.69 -15.22 -19.45
N ARG A 6 -13.63 -15.94 -19.78
CA ARG A 6 -12.68 -16.45 -18.77
C ARG A 6 -11.99 -15.32 -17.99
N ASP A 7 -11.61 -14.25 -18.69
CA ASP A 7 -10.87 -13.14 -18.10
C ASP A 7 -11.79 -12.26 -17.23
N ASP A 8 -13.03 -12.03 -17.67
CA ASP A 8 -14.03 -11.33 -16.87
C ASP A 8 -14.31 -12.05 -15.56
N ARG A 9 -14.39 -13.38 -15.60
CA ARG A 9 -14.65 -14.19 -14.40
C ARG A 9 -13.48 -14.17 -13.44
N ARG A 10 -12.24 -14.21 -13.97
CA ARG A 10 -11.04 -14.07 -13.16
C ARG A 10 -11.00 -12.71 -12.44
N GLU A 11 -11.34 -11.63 -13.16
CA GLU A 11 -11.42 -10.28 -12.58
C GLU A 11 -12.51 -10.19 -11.49
N VAL A 12 -13.69 -10.78 -11.70
CA VAL A 12 -14.76 -10.81 -10.68
C VAL A 12 -14.27 -11.49 -9.39
N ILE A 13 -13.52 -12.57 -9.49
CA ILE A 13 -12.95 -13.27 -8.32
C ILE A 13 -11.87 -12.41 -7.64
N LEU A 14 -11.00 -11.77 -8.42
CA LEU A 14 -9.96 -10.88 -7.89
C LEU A 14 -10.56 -9.68 -7.15
N GLN A 15 -11.56 -9.03 -7.73
CA GLN A 15 -12.27 -7.93 -7.10
C GLN A 15 -13.00 -8.35 -5.80
N ALA A 16 -13.57 -9.55 -5.78
CA ALA A 16 -14.14 -10.10 -4.55
C ALA A 16 -13.07 -10.35 -3.48
N ALA A 17 -11.90 -10.86 -3.87
CA ALA A 17 -10.77 -11.06 -2.97
C ALA A 17 -10.27 -9.72 -2.38
N MET A 18 -10.21 -8.67 -3.19
CA MET A 18 -9.84 -7.32 -2.75
C MET A 18 -10.82 -6.76 -1.72
N ARG A 19 -12.13 -6.90 -1.96
CA ARG A 19 -13.15 -6.49 -0.98
C ARG A 19 -13.04 -7.24 0.34
N VAL A 20 -12.86 -8.56 0.30
CA VAL A 20 -12.66 -9.36 1.51
C VAL A 20 -11.40 -8.93 2.25
N ALA A 21 -10.29 -8.70 1.53
CA ALA A 21 -9.04 -8.24 2.11
C ALA A 21 -9.19 -6.93 2.88
N LEU A 22 -9.82 -5.92 2.28
CA LEU A 22 -10.02 -4.62 2.92
C LEU A 22 -10.98 -4.67 4.10
N ALA A 23 -12.04 -5.49 4.00
CA ALA A 23 -13.07 -5.55 5.03
C ALA A 23 -12.68 -6.45 6.22
N GLU A 24 -11.95 -7.53 5.98
CA GLU A 24 -11.77 -8.64 6.92
C GLU A 24 -10.29 -9.07 7.10
N GLY A 25 -9.36 -8.52 6.30
CA GLY A 25 -7.92 -8.85 6.35
C GLY A 25 -7.53 -10.14 5.64
N PHE A 26 -6.22 -10.44 5.61
CA PHE A 26 -5.67 -11.64 4.95
C PHE A 26 -6.18 -12.96 5.53
N SER A 27 -6.43 -13.02 6.82
CA SER A 27 -6.88 -14.24 7.49
C SER A 27 -8.24 -14.70 7.01
N ALA A 28 -9.12 -13.78 6.62
CA ALA A 28 -10.44 -14.07 6.08
C ALA A 28 -10.45 -14.47 4.60
N MET A 29 -9.37 -14.25 3.87
CA MET A 29 -9.26 -14.53 2.43
C MET A 29 -9.17 -16.05 2.14
N THR A 30 -10.15 -16.81 2.60
CA THR A 30 -10.29 -18.22 2.24
C THR A 30 -10.97 -18.37 0.88
N VAL A 31 -10.66 -19.45 0.14
CA VAL A 31 -11.32 -19.74 -1.14
C VAL A 31 -12.84 -19.75 -1.01
N ARG A 32 -13.38 -20.30 0.09
CA ARG A 32 -14.83 -20.34 0.35
C ARG A 32 -15.41 -18.93 0.55
N ARG A 33 -14.73 -18.08 1.34
CA ARG A 33 -15.21 -16.71 1.60
C ARG A 33 -15.19 -15.87 0.33
N ILE A 34 -14.11 -15.97 -0.45
CA ILE A 34 -13.95 -15.26 -1.73
C ILE A 34 -14.97 -15.75 -2.76
N ALA A 35 -15.20 -17.06 -2.87
CA ALA A 35 -16.20 -17.63 -3.77
C ALA A 35 -17.61 -17.14 -3.43
N SER A 36 -17.94 -17.09 -2.13
CA SER A 36 -19.21 -16.54 -1.65
C SER A 36 -19.37 -15.07 -1.99
N GLU A 37 -18.32 -14.26 -1.80
CA GLU A 37 -18.29 -12.84 -2.15
C GLU A 37 -18.45 -12.60 -3.66
N ALA A 38 -17.81 -13.44 -4.47
CA ALA A 38 -17.86 -13.36 -5.92
C ALA A 38 -19.16 -13.93 -6.53
N GLY A 39 -19.98 -14.64 -5.74
CA GLY A 39 -21.18 -15.31 -6.24
C GLY A 39 -20.86 -16.50 -7.17
N VAL A 40 -19.73 -17.20 -6.94
CA VAL A 40 -19.28 -18.33 -7.74
C VAL A 40 -19.08 -19.59 -6.90
N ALA A 41 -19.03 -20.76 -7.56
CA ALA A 41 -18.64 -22.00 -6.88
C ALA A 41 -17.13 -21.98 -6.55
N THR A 42 -16.72 -22.63 -5.45
CA THR A 42 -15.32 -22.72 -5.02
C THR A 42 -14.40 -23.33 -6.09
N GLY A 43 -14.91 -24.28 -6.88
CA GLY A 43 -14.19 -24.86 -8.02
C GLY A 43 -13.81 -23.83 -9.10
N GLN A 44 -14.58 -22.75 -9.25
CA GLN A 44 -14.25 -21.66 -10.18
C GLN A 44 -13.02 -20.87 -9.70
N VAL A 45 -12.87 -20.66 -8.39
CA VAL A 45 -11.68 -19.99 -7.85
C VAL A 45 -10.43 -20.82 -8.16
N HIS A 46 -10.47 -22.13 -7.90
CA HIS A 46 -9.35 -23.03 -8.21
C HIS A 46 -9.06 -23.16 -9.72
N HIS A 47 -10.06 -22.95 -10.57
CA HIS A 47 -9.86 -22.94 -12.02
C HIS A 47 -9.06 -21.72 -12.51
N HIS A 48 -9.20 -20.57 -11.82
CA HIS A 48 -8.60 -19.29 -12.22
C HIS A 48 -7.30 -18.94 -11.49
N PHE A 49 -7.08 -19.54 -10.30
CA PHE A 49 -5.89 -19.26 -9.47
C PHE A 49 -5.28 -20.57 -8.99
N ILE A 50 -3.96 -20.71 -9.17
CA ILE A 50 -3.21 -21.93 -8.86
C ILE A 50 -3.24 -22.21 -7.35
N SER A 51 -3.14 -21.16 -6.55
CA SER A 51 -3.15 -21.25 -5.09
C SER A 51 -3.97 -20.12 -4.44
N SER A 52 -4.37 -20.33 -3.19
CA SER A 52 -4.96 -19.29 -2.37
C SER A 52 -3.98 -18.13 -2.15
N ASN A 53 -2.69 -18.42 -2.04
CA ASN A 53 -1.66 -17.41 -1.80
C ASN A 53 -1.38 -16.58 -3.06
N GLU A 54 -1.44 -17.17 -4.25
CA GLU A 54 -1.42 -16.43 -5.51
C GLU A 54 -2.55 -15.40 -5.56
N LEU A 55 -3.79 -15.82 -5.24
CA LEU A 55 -4.94 -14.91 -5.23
C LEU A 55 -4.79 -13.79 -4.20
N LYS A 56 -4.32 -14.11 -2.99
CA LYS A 56 -4.03 -13.12 -1.94
C LYS A 56 -2.96 -12.13 -2.38
N SER A 57 -1.87 -12.61 -2.96
CA SER A 57 -0.76 -11.79 -3.45
C SER A 57 -1.21 -10.84 -4.55
N GLN A 58 -1.98 -11.33 -5.52
CA GLN A 58 -2.50 -10.50 -6.61
C GLN A 58 -3.51 -9.46 -6.11
N ALA A 59 -4.41 -9.81 -5.18
CA ALA A 59 -5.33 -8.87 -4.56
C ALA A 59 -4.58 -7.78 -3.79
N PHE A 60 -3.55 -8.14 -3.04
CA PHE A 60 -2.73 -7.20 -2.29
C PHE A 60 -1.99 -6.22 -3.21
N ILE A 61 -1.30 -6.73 -4.24
CA ILE A 61 -0.60 -5.88 -5.21
C ILE A 61 -1.56 -4.89 -5.85
N ARG A 62 -2.74 -5.36 -6.30
CA ARG A 62 -3.74 -4.51 -6.94
C ARG A 62 -4.28 -3.42 -5.99
N LEU A 63 -4.54 -3.78 -4.74
CA LEU A 63 -5.00 -2.82 -3.73
C LEU A 63 -3.97 -1.73 -3.45
N ILE A 64 -2.70 -2.09 -3.34
CA ILE A 64 -1.64 -1.10 -3.11
C ILE A 64 -1.40 -0.26 -4.36
N ASP A 65 -1.46 -0.84 -5.55
CA ASP A 65 -1.39 -0.08 -6.81
C ASP A 65 -2.49 0.98 -6.88
N GLU A 66 -3.74 0.59 -6.62
CA GLU A 66 -4.88 1.52 -6.57
C GLU A 66 -4.70 2.59 -5.50
N LEU A 67 -4.20 2.23 -4.30
CA LEU A 67 -3.91 3.17 -3.24
C LEU A 67 -2.88 4.22 -3.65
N LEU A 68 -1.81 3.80 -4.31
CA LEU A 68 -0.73 4.68 -4.75
C LEU A 68 -1.14 5.64 -5.88
N GLU A 69 -2.27 5.37 -6.56
CA GLU A 69 -2.85 6.25 -7.58
C GLU A 69 -3.94 7.18 -7.02
N VAL A 70 -4.30 7.06 -5.73
CA VAL A 70 -5.29 7.97 -5.12
C VAL A 70 -4.73 9.38 -5.06
N GLU A 71 -5.46 10.34 -5.60
CA GLU A 71 -5.14 11.75 -5.48
C GLU A 71 -5.54 12.27 -4.09
N LEU A 72 -4.58 12.27 -3.17
CA LEU A 72 -4.78 12.70 -1.78
C LEU A 72 -4.75 14.21 -1.61
N VAL A 73 -4.08 14.91 -2.53
CA VAL A 73 -4.01 16.37 -2.63
C VAL A 73 -4.04 16.75 -4.11
N PRO A 74 -4.51 17.98 -4.48
CA PRO A 74 -4.53 18.41 -5.87
C PRO A 74 -3.16 18.29 -6.55
N GLU A 75 -3.11 17.90 -7.82
CA GLU A 75 -1.86 17.86 -8.60
C GLU A 75 -1.11 19.20 -8.63
N THR A 76 -1.83 20.31 -8.41
CA THR A 76 -1.27 21.65 -8.33
C THR A 76 -0.70 22.02 -6.97
N ALA A 77 -0.84 21.14 -5.96
CA ALA A 77 -0.28 21.38 -4.63
C ALA A 77 1.26 21.44 -4.67
N PRO A 78 1.91 22.17 -3.77
CA PRO A 78 3.37 22.15 -3.63
C PRO A 78 3.92 20.74 -3.51
N TRP A 79 5.08 20.46 -4.09
CA TRP A 79 5.69 19.11 -4.07
C TRP A 79 5.94 18.60 -2.66
N ARG A 80 6.20 19.50 -1.72
CA ARG A 80 6.31 19.16 -0.28
C ARG A 80 5.00 18.60 0.29
N GLU A 81 3.87 19.17 -0.09
CA GLU A 81 2.55 18.72 0.34
C GLU A 81 2.20 17.37 -0.32
N GLN A 82 2.49 17.21 -1.62
CA GLN A 82 2.33 15.94 -2.32
C GLN A 82 3.19 14.83 -1.70
N LEU A 83 4.44 15.13 -1.35
CA LEU A 83 5.32 14.18 -0.67
C LEU A 83 4.81 13.79 0.71
N PHE A 84 4.35 14.77 1.49
CA PHE A 84 3.76 14.51 2.80
C PHE A 84 2.52 13.62 2.68
N ALA A 85 1.63 13.90 1.72
CA ALA A 85 0.43 13.10 1.47
C ALA A 85 0.79 11.66 1.06
N MET A 86 1.79 11.47 0.20
CA MET A 86 2.26 10.14 -0.24
C MET A 86 2.89 9.32 0.89
N LEU A 87 3.48 9.97 1.89
CA LEU A 87 4.18 9.32 2.99
C LEU A 87 3.32 9.13 4.25
N GLY A 88 2.33 9.95 4.48
CA GLY A 88 1.66 9.96 5.77
C GLY A 88 0.32 10.65 5.81
N SER A 89 -0.42 10.64 4.72
CA SER A 89 -1.79 11.15 4.74
C SER A 89 -2.67 10.26 5.60
N ASP A 90 -3.33 10.87 6.56
CA ASP A 90 -4.06 10.23 7.62
C ASP A 90 -5.54 10.64 7.63
N GLU A 91 -6.12 10.77 6.47
CA GLU A 91 -7.55 11.08 6.38
C GLU A 91 -8.40 9.81 6.38
N GLY A 92 -8.28 9.00 7.47
CA GLY A 92 -9.27 7.98 7.87
C GLY A 92 -9.64 6.87 6.86
N GLY A 93 -9.54 7.12 5.58
CA GLY A 93 -9.88 6.17 4.51
C GLY A 93 -8.80 5.14 4.18
N LEU A 94 -7.57 5.37 4.64
CA LEU A 94 -6.42 4.54 4.31
C LEU A 94 -6.16 3.42 5.35
N GLU A 95 -6.77 3.50 6.52
CA GLU A 95 -6.54 2.52 7.61
C GLU A 95 -6.71 1.05 7.20
N PRO A 96 -7.71 0.65 6.39
CA PRO A 96 -7.81 -0.73 5.92
C PRO A 96 -6.61 -1.20 5.10
N TYR A 97 -6.03 -0.32 4.27
CA TYR A 97 -4.84 -0.61 3.46
C TYR A 97 -3.59 -0.73 4.33
N ILE A 98 -3.42 0.17 5.31
CA ILE A 98 -2.31 0.15 6.26
C ILE A 98 -2.36 -1.12 7.10
N HIS A 99 -3.54 -1.50 7.58
CA HIS A 99 -3.74 -2.74 8.32
C HIS A 99 -3.34 -3.97 7.49
N LEU A 100 -3.79 -4.02 6.25
CA LEU A 100 -3.46 -5.09 5.33
C LEU A 100 -1.94 -5.16 5.05
N TRP A 101 -1.29 -4.02 4.95
CA TRP A 101 0.17 -3.94 4.76
C TRP A 101 0.94 -4.49 5.96
N ARG A 102 0.50 -4.17 7.19
CA ARG A 102 1.07 -4.74 8.43
C ARG A 102 0.91 -6.26 8.48
N GLU A 103 -0.27 -6.78 8.13
CA GLU A 103 -0.51 -8.23 8.03
C GLU A 103 0.40 -8.89 6.99
N ALA A 104 0.55 -8.27 5.81
CA ALA A 104 1.40 -8.77 4.74
C ALA A 104 2.87 -8.89 5.19
N LEU A 105 3.40 -7.91 5.95
CA LEU A 105 4.76 -7.95 6.48
C LEU A 105 4.96 -9.17 7.41
N LEU A 106 3.99 -9.45 8.27
CA LEU A 106 4.06 -10.61 9.17
C LEU A 106 4.01 -11.94 8.41
N LEU A 107 3.19 -12.02 7.37
CA LEU A 107 3.05 -13.21 6.54
C LEU A 107 4.24 -13.41 5.61
N ALA A 108 4.88 -12.34 5.13
CA ALA A 108 6.05 -12.39 4.25
C ALA A 108 7.21 -13.21 4.82
N ASN A 109 7.32 -13.30 6.15
CA ASN A 109 8.33 -14.14 6.80
C ASN A 109 8.05 -15.65 6.68
N LYS A 110 6.83 -16.05 6.32
CA LYS A 110 6.39 -17.45 6.29
C LYS A 110 5.99 -17.91 4.90
N ASP A 111 5.67 -16.99 4.00
CA ASP A 111 5.12 -17.28 2.70
C ASP A 111 5.89 -16.53 1.59
N PRO A 112 6.57 -17.27 0.67
CA PRO A 112 7.35 -16.66 -0.40
C PRO A 112 6.52 -15.87 -1.42
N GLU A 113 5.27 -16.24 -1.69
CA GLU A 113 4.39 -15.53 -2.63
C GLU A 113 3.97 -14.17 -2.03
N ILE A 114 3.56 -14.17 -0.75
CA ILE A 114 3.25 -12.93 -0.03
C ILE A 114 4.50 -12.06 0.11
N LYS A 115 5.68 -12.66 0.37
CA LYS A 115 6.94 -11.92 0.41
C LYS A 115 7.24 -11.24 -0.92
N GLY A 116 7.07 -11.94 -2.04
CA GLY A 116 7.26 -11.36 -3.37
C GLY A 116 6.32 -10.19 -3.62
N ALA A 117 5.04 -10.33 -3.27
CA ALA A 117 4.05 -9.26 -3.36
C ALA A 117 4.40 -8.06 -2.48
N TYR A 118 4.83 -8.31 -1.23
CA TYR A 118 5.24 -7.25 -0.31
C TYR A 118 6.45 -6.47 -0.84
N LEU A 119 7.48 -7.16 -1.33
CA LEU A 119 8.67 -6.51 -1.92
C LEU A 119 8.28 -5.65 -3.12
N LEU A 120 7.44 -6.16 -4.01
CA LEU A 120 6.96 -5.41 -5.17
C LEU A 120 6.20 -4.13 -4.75
N THR A 121 5.30 -4.23 -3.79
CA THR A 121 4.53 -3.06 -3.33
C THR A 121 5.42 -2.01 -2.64
N MET A 122 6.44 -2.43 -1.91
CA MET A 122 7.45 -1.51 -1.35
C MET A 122 8.24 -0.80 -2.45
N GLU A 123 8.61 -1.51 -3.50
CA GLU A 123 9.30 -0.93 -4.67
C GLU A 123 8.41 0.07 -5.40
N MET A 124 7.13 -0.26 -5.62
CA MET A 124 6.15 0.64 -6.23
C MET A 124 6.03 1.95 -5.43
N TRP A 125 5.90 1.86 -4.11
CA TRP A 125 5.84 3.04 -3.24
C TRP A 125 7.13 3.86 -3.31
N HIS A 126 8.29 3.21 -3.24
CA HIS A 126 9.58 3.86 -3.36
C HIS A 126 9.72 4.64 -4.69
N VAL A 127 9.36 4.04 -5.81
CA VAL A 127 9.38 4.70 -7.13
C VAL A 127 8.49 5.95 -7.16
N LYS A 128 7.29 5.89 -6.56
CA LYS A 128 6.40 7.06 -6.45
C LYS A 128 7.04 8.18 -5.62
N VAL A 129 7.61 7.85 -4.46
CA VAL A 129 8.30 8.82 -3.59
C VAL A 129 9.49 9.47 -4.30
N VAL A 130 10.34 8.67 -4.96
CA VAL A 130 11.46 9.18 -5.77
C VAL A 130 10.98 10.16 -6.82
N ARG A 131 9.93 9.81 -7.57
CA ARG A 131 9.36 10.67 -8.62
C ARG A 131 8.89 12.02 -8.06
N ILE A 132 8.22 12.04 -6.91
CA ILE A 132 7.78 13.29 -6.27
C ILE A 132 8.99 14.14 -5.87
N ILE A 133 10.02 13.54 -5.30
CA ILE A 133 11.25 14.24 -4.93
C ILE A 133 11.93 14.85 -6.16
N GLU A 134 12.09 14.09 -7.24
CA GLU A 134 12.71 14.57 -8.49
C GLU A 134 11.92 15.70 -9.15
N GLN A 135 10.59 15.61 -9.12
CA GLN A 135 9.72 16.69 -9.63
C GLN A 135 9.83 17.95 -8.78
N GLY A 136 9.91 17.82 -7.46
CA GLY A 136 10.15 18.95 -6.56
C GLY A 136 11.50 19.62 -6.78
N VAL A 137 12.54 18.85 -7.11
CA VAL A 137 13.85 19.40 -7.52
C VAL A 137 13.73 20.15 -8.85
N ALA A 138 13.08 19.56 -9.85
CA ALA A 138 12.88 20.18 -11.14
C ALA A 138 12.07 21.49 -11.06
N ALA A 139 11.13 21.57 -10.10
CA ALA A 139 10.35 22.76 -9.81
C ALA A 139 11.11 23.80 -8.96
N GLY A 140 12.30 23.49 -8.44
CA GLY A 140 13.09 24.37 -7.58
C GLY A 140 12.59 24.44 -6.13
N GLU A 141 11.68 23.56 -5.72
CA GLU A 141 11.19 23.50 -4.33
C GLU A 141 12.13 22.71 -3.41
N PHE A 142 12.91 21.76 -3.97
CA PHE A 142 13.83 20.92 -3.20
C PHE A 142 15.27 21.07 -3.64
N THR A 143 16.18 20.98 -2.67
CA THR A 143 17.61 20.84 -2.89
C THR A 143 18.10 19.57 -2.21
N LEU A 144 18.76 18.69 -2.95
CA LEU A 144 19.22 17.41 -2.44
C LEU A 144 20.70 17.45 -2.07
N HIS A 145 21.06 16.73 -1.00
CA HIS A 145 22.44 16.47 -0.60
C HIS A 145 22.85 15.01 -0.84
N ASP A 146 21.86 14.13 -1.07
CA ASP A 146 22.01 12.71 -1.37
C ASP A 146 21.11 12.34 -2.57
N PRO A 147 21.33 11.17 -3.21
CA PRO A 147 20.44 10.68 -4.24
C PRO A 147 18.98 10.59 -3.78
N ALA A 148 18.03 10.98 -4.64
CA ALA A 148 16.60 10.94 -4.34
C ALA A 148 16.14 9.55 -3.87
N ALA A 149 16.71 8.48 -4.44
CA ALA A 149 16.40 7.10 -4.05
C ALA A 149 16.79 6.79 -2.61
N ASP A 150 17.93 7.28 -2.13
CA ASP A 150 18.39 7.07 -0.75
C ASP A 150 17.54 7.88 0.24
N ILE A 151 17.20 9.11 -0.13
CA ILE A 151 16.28 9.95 0.66
C ILE A 151 14.91 9.29 0.77
N ALA A 152 14.37 8.78 -0.34
CA ALA A 152 13.09 8.08 -0.36
C ALA A 152 13.08 6.89 0.61
N TRP A 153 14.13 6.05 0.61
CA TRP A 153 14.23 4.94 1.55
C TRP A 153 14.30 5.38 3.01
N ARG A 154 15.01 6.46 3.32
CA ARG A 154 15.05 7.00 4.70
C ARG A 154 13.69 7.49 5.18
N LEU A 155 12.95 8.19 4.32
CA LEU A 155 11.61 8.68 4.62
C LEU A 155 10.63 7.51 4.81
N ILE A 156 10.62 6.53 3.90
CA ILE A 156 9.79 5.33 3.99
C ILE A 156 10.13 4.53 5.27
N ALA A 157 11.39 4.33 5.57
CA ALA A 157 11.82 3.61 6.78
C ALA A 157 11.34 4.32 8.06
N MET A 158 11.38 5.65 8.10
CA MET A 158 10.85 6.43 9.21
C MET A 158 9.34 6.25 9.34
N VAL A 159 8.59 6.31 8.24
CA VAL A 159 7.13 6.10 8.22
C VAL A 159 6.79 4.70 8.75
N CYS A 160 7.41 3.64 8.21
CA CYS A 160 7.18 2.26 8.65
C CYS A 160 7.52 2.06 10.13
N GLY A 161 8.63 2.66 10.59
CA GLY A 161 9.04 2.57 11.99
C GLY A 161 8.09 3.28 12.94
N MET A 162 7.68 4.50 12.59
CA MET A 162 6.72 5.29 13.38
C MET A 162 5.34 4.65 13.41
N ASP A 163 4.86 4.13 12.28
CA ASP A 163 3.60 3.40 12.21
C ASP A 163 3.57 2.23 13.20
N GLY A 164 4.61 1.40 13.21
CA GLY A 164 4.73 0.30 14.16
C GLY A 164 4.72 0.73 15.62
N ILE A 165 5.35 1.87 15.96
CA ILE A 165 5.37 2.42 17.32
C ILE A 165 4.00 2.98 17.71
N CYS A 166 3.33 3.70 16.79
CA CYS A 166 1.98 4.25 17.03
C CYS A 166 0.97 3.14 17.35
N VAL A 167 1.02 2.03 16.61
CA VAL A 167 0.15 0.86 16.85
C VAL A 167 0.34 0.26 18.24
N LEU A 168 1.54 0.32 18.80
CA LEU A 168 1.83 -0.17 20.16
C LEU A 168 1.28 0.76 21.24
N GLY A 169 0.82 1.97 20.89
CA GLY A 169 0.29 2.93 21.87
C GLY A 169 1.36 3.46 22.83
N MET A 170 2.59 3.65 22.33
CA MET A 170 3.67 4.21 23.15
C MET A 170 3.33 5.64 23.60
N PRO A 171 3.59 6.01 24.85
CA PRO A 171 3.39 7.37 25.33
C PRO A 171 4.12 8.39 24.46
N ASP A 172 3.46 9.51 24.16
CA ASP A 172 4.00 10.62 23.37
C ASP A 172 4.32 10.31 21.89
N VAL A 173 3.95 9.12 21.40
CA VAL A 173 4.12 8.70 20.00
C VAL A 173 2.74 8.42 19.39
N ASP A 174 2.00 9.47 19.23
CA ASP A 174 0.69 9.51 18.59
C ASP A 174 0.79 10.02 17.14
N GLU A 175 -0.37 10.14 16.49
CA GLU A 175 -0.50 10.69 15.15
C GLU A 175 0.09 12.12 15.03
N ALA A 176 -0.11 12.96 16.03
CA ALA A 176 0.45 14.31 16.03
C ALA A 176 1.98 14.27 16.11
N ALA A 177 2.54 13.35 16.87
CA ALA A 177 3.98 13.09 16.90
C ALA A 177 4.49 12.60 15.54
N PHE A 178 3.78 11.66 14.91
CA PHE A 178 4.10 11.17 13.58
C PHE A 178 4.18 12.32 12.57
N LYS A 179 3.14 13.14 12.48
CA LYS A 179 3.10 14.31 11.57
C LYS A 179 4.26 15.28 11.82
N ARG A 180 4.57 15.60 13.09
CA ARG A 180 5.70 16.46 13.45
C ARG A 180 7.05 15.88 13.01
N HIS A 181 7.25 14.58 13.21
CA HIS A 181 8.51 13.92 12.85
C HIS A 181 8.65 13.82 11.34
N LEU A 182 7.59 13.48 10.60
CA LEU A 182 7.60 13.41 9.15
C LEU A 182 7.91 14.78 8.53
N THR A 183 7.24 15.84 8.99
CA THR A 183 7.49 17.21 8.53
C THR A 183 8.96 17.58 8.72
N ARG A 184 9.51 17.34 9.91
CA ARG A 184 10.92 17.66 10.21
C ARG A 184 11.90 16.85 9.37
N MET A 185 11.60 15.58 9.10
CA MET A 185 12.47 14.75 8.24
C MET A 185 12.45 15.26 6.81
N ILE A 186 11.28 15.55 6.24
CA ILE A 186 11.16 16.16 4.92
C ILE A 186 11.96 17.46 4.83
N GLU A 187 11.80 18.37 5.81
CA GLU A 187 12.54 19.63 5.86
C GLU A 187 14.06 19.47 5.98
N LYS A 188 14.52 18.42 6.64
CA LYS A 188 15.94 18.14 6.81
C LYS A 188 16.56 17.52 5.57
N GLU A 189 15.85 16.60 4.93
CA GLU A 189 16.34 15.86 3.76
C GLU A 189 16.25 16.69 2.46
N LEU A 190 15.29 17.61 2.37
CA LEU A 190 14.93 18.34 1.16
C LEU A 190 14.99 19.85 1.39
N ARG A 191 16.17 20.39 1.55
CA ARG A 191 16.41 21.82 1.82
C ARG A 191 16.38 22.66 0.57
#